data_eb4a1e10ee552ed8bcfad6c89f84ddd7
#
_entry.id   eb4a1e10ee552ed8bcfad6c89f84ddd7
#
_cell.length_a   1.000
_cell.length_b   1.000
_cell.length_c   1.000
_cell.angle_alpha   90.00
_cell.angle_beta   90.00
_cell.angle_gamma   90.00
#
_symmetry.space_group_name_H-M   'P 1'
#
loop_
_entity.id
_entity.type
_entity.pdbx_description
1 polymer ?
#
loop_
_entity_poly.entity_id
_entity_poly.type
_entity_poly.pdbx_seq_one_letter_code
_entity_poly.pdbx_strand_id
1 'polypeptide(L)'
;SGSYDSTSINANGCIDTTTLLLTVTPAIITVINDTICEGETYNFHDEFISVEGTYYDTIVGINGCYEYIEINLTILPTIITIINETICQGDSIEFNGGFITSEGTYYDTIIGSNGCNEYITLYLTVTPTTYTTQYETICEGESIIFYGMTLTESGNYNATIVGQVCCREIITLVLEVLPITHTEINDTICEGETYEYGGVYITTSTGSYTDTIVGSNGCDSIIT
;
A
#
# COMPACT_ATOMS: atom_id res chain seq x y z
N SER A 1 -12.51 68.15 -18.62
CA SER A 1 -11.86 68.96 -19.68
C SER A 1 -12.69 70.18 -20.01
N GLY A 2 -12.08 71.32 -20.26
CA GLY A 2 -12.78 72.55 -20.59
C GLY A 2 -11.85 73.60 -21.21
N SER A 3 -12.48 74.64 -21.79
CA SER A 3 -11.80 75.81 -22.27
C SER A 3 -12.16 76.97 -21.35
N TYR A 4 -11.18 77.69 -20.89
CA TYR A 4 -11.29 78.81 -19.97
C TYR A 4 -10.63 80.03 -20.59
N ASP A 5 -11.43 81.12 -20.78
CA ASP A 5 -10.90 82.34 -21.33
C ASP A 5 -10.69 83.41 -20.25
N SER A 6 -9.59 84.02 -20.26
CA SER A 6 -9.27 85.23 -19.46
C SER A 6 -8.98 86.39 -20.36
N THR A 7 -9.63 87.51 -20.08
CA THR A 7 -9.45 88.74 -20.86
C THR A 7 -8.70 89.79 -20.02
N SER A 8 -7.72 90.47 -20.65
CA SER A 8 -7.02 91.62 -20.08
C SER A 8 -6.95 92.70 -21.06
N ILE A 9 -6.79 93.98 -20.62
CA ILE A 9 -6.61 95.13 -21.48
C ILE A 9 -5.11 95.40 -21.56
N ASN A 10 -4.55 95.37 -22.75
CA ASN A 10 -3.11 95.62 -22.98
C ASN A 10 -2.80 97.13 -22.92
N ALA A 11 -1.53 97.49 -22.95
CA ALA A 11 -1.03 98.88 -22.85
C ALA A 11 -1.57 99.78 -23.94
N ASN A 12 -2.13 99.25 -25.02
CA ASN A 12 -2.69 100.01 -26.17
C ASN A 12 -4.25 100.12 -26.07
N GLY A 13 -4.85 99.66 -24.95
CA GLY A 13 -6.28 99.69 -24.72
C GLY A 13 -7.09 98.60 -25.44
N CYS A 14 -6.45 97.62 -26.05
CA CYS A 14 -7.13 96.52 -26.75
C CYS A 14 -7.34 95.33 -25.76
N ILE A 15 -8.40 94.58 -25.97
CA ILE A 15 -8.69 93.39 -25.21
C ILE A 15 -7.81 92.24 -25.72
N ASP A 16 -7.04 91.71 -24.83
CA ASP A 16 -6.21 90.51 -25.05
C ASP A 16 -6.87 89.26 -24.36
N THR A 17 -7.12 88.22 -25.14
CA THR A 17 -7.80 87.00 -24.62
C THR A 17 -6.79 85.87 -24.61
N THR A 18 -6.61 85.30 -23.44
CA THR A 18 -5.84 84.08 -23.23
C THR A 18 -6.77 82.89 -22.95
N THR A 19 -6.70 81.87 -23.79
CA THR A 19 -7.51 80.65 -23.69
C THR A 19 -6.65 79.57 -23.09
N LEU A 20 -7.07 79.02 -21.92
CA LEU A 20 -6.52 77.85 -21.33
C LEU A 20 -7.38 76.62 -21.74
N LEU A 21 -6.78 75.71 -22.49
CA LEU A 21 -7.38 74.36 -22.75
C LEU A 21 -6.92 73.39 -21.68
N LEU A 22 -7.83 73.02 -20.76
CA LEU A 22 -7.56 72.07 -19.72
C LEU A 22 -8.12 70.71 -20.09
N THR A 23 -7.24 69.72 -20.19
CA THR A 23 -7.61 68.32 -20.36
C THR A 23 -7.44 67.60 -19.04
N VAL A 24 -8.50 66.97 -18.56
CA VAL A 24 -8.50 66.08 -17.38
C VAL A 24 -8.48 64.64 -17.90
N THR A 25 -7.39 63.94 -17.63
CA THR A 25 -7.24 62.53 -17.91
C THR A 25 -7.81 61.73 -16.74
N PRO A 26 -8.72 60.77 -16.95
CA PRO A 26 -9.25 59.93 -15.87
C PRO A 26 -8.13 59.09 -15.24
N ALA A 27 -8.28 58.80 -13.98
CA ALA A 27 -7.39 57.87 -13.30
C ALA A 27 -7.56 56.45 -13.89
N ILE A 28 -6.46 55.76 -14.03
CA ILE A 28 -6.42 54.36 -14.43
C ILE A 28 -6.49 53.52 -13.14
N ILE A 29 -7.38 52.53 -13.16
CA ILE A 29 -7.49 51.51 -12.08
C ILE A 29 -7.18 50.18 -12.72
N THR A 30 -6.11 49.51 -12.26
CA THR A 30 -5.71 48.18 -12.71
C THR A 30 -5.98 47.20 -11.59
N VAL A 31 -6.83 46.19 -11.85
CA VAL A 31 -7.14 45.12 -10.89
C VAL A 31 -6.42 43.83 -11.35
N ILE A 32 -5.59 43.30 -10.47
CA ILE A 32 -4.87 42.04 -10.64
C ILE A 32 -5.49 40.99 -9.71
N ASN A 33 -5.78 39.81 -10.24
CA ASN A 33 -6.14 38.66 -9.43
C ASN A 33 -5.05 37.62 -9.63
N ASP A 34 -4.39 37.27 -8.53
CA ASP A 34 -3.30 36.30 -8.58
C ASP A 34 -3.39 35.31 -7.43
N THR A 35 -2.69 34.20 -7.59
CA THR A 35 -2.78 33.06 -6.69
C THR A 35 -1.36 32.52 -6.46
N ILE A 36 -1.02 32.33 -5.17
CA ILE A 36 0.24 31.70 -4.75
C ILE A 36 -0.06 30.50 -3.88
N CYS A 37 0.93 29.63 -3.69
CA CYS A 37 0.84 28.52 -2.79
C CYS A 37 1.18 28.92 -1.35
N GLU A 38 0.63 28.24 -0.37
CA GLU A 38 0.98 28.42 1.04
C GLU A 38 2.49 28.32 1.26
N GLY A 39 3.05 29.33 1.94
CA GLY A 39 4.48 29.44 2.19
C GLY A 39 5.25 30.21 1.11
N GLU A 40 4.62 30.58 -0.01
CA GLU A 40 5.21 31.44 -1.04
C GLU A 40 4.97 32.91 -0.73
N THR A 41 5.66 33.78 -1.45
CA THR A 41 5.50 35.23 -1.39
C THR A 41 5.28 35.79 -2.77
N TYR A 42 4.41 36.79 -2.86
CA TYR A 42 4.17 37.57 -4.08
C TYR A 42 4.87 38.92 -3.96
N ASN A 43 5.63 39.33 -4.99
CA ASN A 43 6.25 40.65 -5.02
C ASN A 43 5.25 41.65 -5.62
N PHE A 44 4.72 42.51 -4.77
CA PHE A 44 3.83 43.60 -5.17
C PHE A 44 4.53 44.94 -4.97
N HIS A 45 5.07 45.50 -6.05
CA HIS A 45 5.78 46.78 -6.06
C HIS A 45 6.80 46.95 -4.91
N ASP A 46 7.82 46.06 -4.90
CA ASP A 46 8.92 46.02 -3.91
C ASP A 46 8.52 45.59 -2.50
N GLU A 47 7.23 45.24 -2.25
CA GLU A 47 6.75 44.63 -1.03
C GLU A 47 6.44 43.15 -1.26
N PHE A 48 6.93 42.26 -0.36
CA PHE A 48 6.63 40.84 -0.41
C PHE A 48 5.43 40.56 0.47
N ILE A 49 4.32 40.17 -0.16
CA ILE A 49 3.08 39.81 0.52
C ILE A 49 2.91 38.27 0.54
N SER A 50 2.48 37.73 1.69
CA SER A 50 2.31 36.28 1.93
C SER A 50 1.01 35.93 2.63
N VAL A 51 0.07 36.86 2.68
CA VAL A 51 -1.25 36.68 3.30
C VAL A 51 -2.31 36.95 2.22
N GLU A 52 -3.37 36.15 2.21
CA GLU A 52 -4.49 36.43 1.31
C GLU A 52 -5.16 37.76 1.64
N GLY A 53 -5.60 38.46 0.62
CA GLY A 53 -6.24 39.75 0.81
C GLY A 53 -6.19 40.64 -0.41
N THR A 54 -6.74 41.86 -0.26
CA THR A 54 -6.67 42.90 -1.26
C THR A 54 -5.67 43.96 -0.84
N TYR A 55 -4.71 44.23 -1.69
CA TYR A 55 -3.64 45.22 -1.47
C TYR A 55 -3.72 46.31 -2.54
N TYR A 56 -3.34 47.51 -2.16
CA TYR A 56 -3.42 48.70 -3.02
C TYR A 56 -2.06 49.37 -3.11
N ASP A 57 -1.74 49.85 -4.30
CA ASP A 57 -0.61 50.72 -4.54
C ASP A 57 -0.95 51.81 -5.54
N THR A 58 -0.12 52.84 -5.60
CA THR A 58 -0.30 53.95 -6.47
C THR A 58 1.03 54.29 -7.16
N ILE A 59 1.07 54.20 -8.46
CA ILE A 59 2.24 54.52 -9.27
C ILE A 59 1.97 55.77 -10.15
N VAL A 60 3.05 56.40 -10.63
CA VAL A 60 2.94 57.45 -11.61
C VAL A 60 2.97 56.84 -13.01
N GLY A 61 1.87 56.91 -13.73
CA GLY A 61 1.76 56.38 -15.10
C GLY A 61 2.58 57.20 -16.11
N ILE A 62 2.72 56.66 -17.31
CA ILE A 62 3.52 57.30 -18.39
C ILE A 62 2.96 58.65 -18.85
N ASN A 63 1.70 58.94 -18.54
CA ASN A 63 1.03 60.23 -18.80
C ASN A 63 1.24 61.27 -17.68
N GLY A 64 2.03 60.91 -16.63
CA GLY A 64 2.28 61.74 -15.46
C GLY A 64 1.12 61.81 -14.45
N CYS A 65 0.03 61.04 -14.67
CA CYS A 65 -1.09 60.91 -13.73
C CYS A 65 -0.89 59.69 -12.83
N TYR A 66 -1.58 59.69 -11.70
CA TYR A 66 -1.58 58.51 -10.81
C TYR A 66 -2.39 57.36 -11.43
N GLU A 67 -1.83 56.15 -11.34
CA GLU A 67 -2.47 54.90 -11.63
C GLU A 67 -2.61 54.13 -10.32
N TYR A 68 -3.84 53.67 -10.03
CA TYR A 68 -4.18 52.89 -8.84
C TYR A 68 -4.16 51.42 -9.20
N ILE A 69 -3.40 50.62 -8.46
CA ILE A 69 -3.27 49.21 -8.67
C ILE A 69 -3.89 48.51 -7.44
N GLU A 70 -4.76 47.56 -7.73
CA GLU A 70 -5.38 46.69 -6.76
C GLU A 70 -4.96 45.27 -7.08
N ILE A 71 -4.44 44.52 -6.09
CA ILE A 71 -4.23 43.08 -6.22
C ILE A 71 -5.11 42.33 -5.22
N ASN A 72 -5.87 41.37 -5.74
CA ASN A 72 -6.58 40.37 -4.96
C ASN A 72 -5.75 39.08 -4.94
N LEU A 73 -5.03 38.86 -3.84
CA LEU A 73 -4.16 37.70 -3.67
C LEU A 73 -4.92 36.58 -2.99
N THR A 74 -4.91 35.39 -3.61
CA THR A 74 -5.48 34.17 -3.04
C THR A 74 -4.32 33.21 -2.67
N ILE A 75 -4.43 32.53 -1.52
CA ILE A 75 -3.47 31.51 -1.10
C ILE A 75 -4.11 30.14 -1.19
N LEU A 76 -3.48 29.26 -1.97
CA LEU A 76 -3.88 27.86 -2.07
C LEU A 76 -3.23 27.04 -0.95
N PRO A 77 -4.00 26.24 -0.21
CA PRO A 77 -3.47 25.44 0.87
C PRO A 77 -2.58 24.30 0.33
N THR A 78 -1.61 23.92 1.13
CA THR A 78 -0.83 22.70 0.95
C THR A 78 -1.73 21.47 1.06
N ILE A 79 -1.60 20.52 0.14
CA ILE A 79 -2.28 19.23 0.19
C ILE A 79 -1.37 18.24 0.92
N ILE A 80 -1.92 17.51 1.90
CA ILE A 80 -1.23 16.45 2.62
C ILE A 80 -2.01 15.16 2.43
N THR A 81 -1.37 14.16 1.83
CA THR A 81 -1.94 12.84 1.59
C THR A 81 -1.22 11.80 2.42
N ILE A 82 -1.98 11.02 3.21
CA ILE A 82 -1.46 9.93 4.04
C ILE A 82 -1.99 8.61 3.47
N ILE A 83 -1.06 7.71 3.14
CA ILE A 83 -1.33 6.38 2.63
C ILE A 83 -0.87 5.36 3.68
N ASN A 84 -1.74 4.40 4.00
CA ASN A 84 -1.40 3.27 4.88
C ASN A 84 -1.53 1.99 4.07
N GLU A 85 -0.42 1.28 3.87
CA GLU A 85 -0.39 0.06 3.09
C GLU A 85 0.27 -1.07 3.86
N THR A 86 -0.15 -2.28 3.53
CA THR A 86 0.40 -3.50 4.11
C THR A 86 0.71 -4.47 2.97
N ILE A 87 1.96 -4.94 2.91
CA ILE A 87 2.42 -5.95 1.97
C ILE A 87 2.91 -7.19 2.73
N CYS A 88 3.00 -8.31 2.04
CA CYS A 88 3.62 -9.51 2.59
C CYS A 88 5.13 -9.51 2.35
N GLN A 89 5.86 -10.19 3.21
CA GLN A 89 7.30 -10.39 3.03
C GLN A 89 7.61 -10.98 1.65
N GLY A 90 8.46 -10.28 0.89
CA GLY A 90 8.83 -10.63 -0.47
C GLY A 90 8.01 -9.95 -1.56
N ASP A 91 6.94 -9.25 -1.19
CA ASP A 91 6.19 -8.41 -2.12
C ASP A 91 6.77 -6.99 -2.16
N SER A 92 6.31 -6.17 -3.09
CA SER A 92 6.70 -4.78 -3.25
C SER A 92 5.52 -3.90 -3.60
N ILE A 93 5.60 -2.63 -3.25
CA ILE A 93 4.66 -1.58 -3.66
C ILE A 93 5.42 -0.53 -4.47
N GLU A 94 4.80 0.00 -5.51
CA GLU A 94 5.35 1.12 -6.25
C GLU A 94 5.05 2.43 -5.51
N PHE A 95 6.10 3.22 -5.26
CA PHE A 95 5.99 4.54 -4.64
C PHE A 95 7.09 5.45 -5.19
N ASN A 96 6.73 6.63 -5.64
CA ASN A 96 7.65 7.62 -6.22
C ASN A 96 8.53 7.04 -7.36
N GLY A 97 7.91 6.23 -8.27
CA GLY A 97 8.60 5.61 -9.41
C GLY A 97 9.61 4.53 -9.05
N GLY A 98 9.65 4.11 -7.79
CA GLY A 98 10.49 3.01 -7.27
C GLY A 98 9.66 1.92 -6.60
N PHE A 99 10.25 0.74 -6.40
CA PHE A 99 9.65 -0.36 -5.66
C PHE A 99 10.20 -0.43 -4.24
N ILE A 100 9.30 -0.42 -3.26
CA ILE A 100 9.63 -0.51 -1.84
C ILE A 100 9.21 -1.88 -1.33
N THR A 101 10.11 -2.53 -0.56
CA THR A 101 9.95 -3.89 -0.02
C THR A 101 10.09 -3.96 1.50
N SER A 102 10.48 -2.86 2.14
CA SER A 102 10.75 -2.80 3.58
C SER A 102 9.70 -1.98 4.30
N GLU A 103 9.37 -2.35 5.52
CA GLU A 103 8.52 -1.53 6.38
C GLU A 103 9.17 -0.17 6.65
N GLY A 104 8.36 0.86 6.83
CA GLY A 104 8.86 2.20 7.11
C GLY A 104 7.89 3.30 6.75
N THR A 105 8.38 4.53 6.93
CA THR A 105 7.68 5.75 6.51
C THR A 105 8.43 6.35 5.33
N TYR A 106 7.72 6.59 4.26
CA TYR A 106 8.26 7.12 3.01
C TYR A 106 7.56 8.41 2.65
N TYR A 107 8.31 9.35 2.08
CA TYR A 107 7.83 10.67 1.74
C TYR A 107 8.02 10.94 0.27
N ASP A 108 7.05 11.63 -0.32
CA ASP A 108 7.11 12.12 -1.67
C ASP A 108 6.50 13.52 -1.77
N THR A 109 6.88 14.26 -2.80
CA THR A 109 6.33 15.58 -3.08
C THR A 109 6.03 15.66 -4.58
N ILE A 110 4.77 15.87 -4.88
CA ILE A 110 4.29 16.02 -6.26
C ILE A 110 3.59 17.37 -6.43
N ILE A 111 3.29 17.74 -7.66
CA ILE A 111 2.39 18.86 -7.94
C ILE A 111 0.96 18.37 -7.81
N GLY A 112 0.25 18.90 -6.83
CA GLY A 112 -1.13 18.57 -6.55
C GLY A 112 -2.12 19.12 -7.58
N SER A 113 -3.37 18.76 -7.46
CA SER A 113 -4.44 19.16 -8.38
C SER A 113 -4.72 20.65 -8.40
N ASN A 114 -4.33 21.37 -7.36
CA ASN A 114 -4.43 22.82 -7.24
C ASN A 114 -3.21 23.58 -7.82
N GLY A 115 -2.20 22.86 -8.36
CA GLY A 115 -0.96 23.41 -8.88
C GLY A 115 0.12 23.68 -7.83
N CYS A 116 -0.17 23.47 -6.54
CA CYS A 116 0.78 23.59 -5.45
C CYS A 116 1.39 22.24 -5.09
N ASN A 117 2.43 22.26 -4.25
CA ASN A 117 3.01 21.01 -3.76
C ASN A 117 2.00 20.21 -2.94
N GLU A 118 1.95 18.91 -3.22
CA GLU A 118 1.29 17.91 -2.39
C GLU A 118 2.35 17.05 -1.72
N TYR A 119 2.29 16.93 -0.41
CA TYR A 119 3.18 16.09 0.38
C TYR A 119 2.48 14.75 0.67
N ILE A 120 3.10 13.69 0.22
CA ILE A 120 2.58 12.32 0.37
C ILE A 120 3.42 11.61 1.42
N THR A 121 2.76 11.00 2.41
CA THR A 121 3.39 10.14 3.41
C THR A 121 2.81 8.74 3.28
N LEU A 122 3.65 7.76 2.98
CA LEU A 122 3.31 6.34 2.99
C LEU A 122 3.83 5.69 4.26
N TYR A 123 2.93 5.11 5.05
CA TYR A 123 3.24 4.17 6.13
C TYR A 123 3.11 2.75 5.58
N LEU A 124 4.23 2.09 5.39
CA LEU A 124 4.28 0.73 4.89
C LEU A 124 4.54 -0.25 6.01
N THR A 125 3.65 -1.24 6.16
CA THR A 125 3.82 -2.38 7.05
C THR A 125 4.15 -3.63 6.22
N VAL A 126 5.13 -4.42 6.65
CA VAL A 126 5.48 -5.70 6.03
C VAL A 126 5.11 -6.83 6.99
N THR A 127 4.16 -7.67 6.57
CA THR A 127 3.76 -8.84 7.35
C THR A 127 4.67 -10.02 7.02
N PRO A 128 5.33 -10.65 8.02
CA PRO A 128 6.24 -11.77 7.79
C PRO A 128 5.51 -13.03 7.33
N THR A 129 6.23 -13.89 6.60
CA THR A 129 5.78 -15.27 6.32
C THR A 129 5.79 -16.08 7.62
N THR A 130 4.72 -16.78 7.89
CA THR A 130 4.61 -17.69 9.05
C THR A 130 4.96 -19.11 8.64
N TYR A 131 5.51 -19.88 9.61
CA TYR A 131 5.90 -21.27 9.41
C TYR A 131 5.26 -22.11 10.50
N THR A 132 4.56 -23.18 10.09
CA THR A 132 3.90 -24.14 11.01
C THR A 132 4.39 -25.54 10.66
N THR A 133 4.78 -26.33 11.68
CA THR A 133 5.14 -27.73 11.48
C THR A 133 4.10 -28.63 12.13
N GLN A 134 3.61 -29.61 11.37
CA GLN A 134 2.67 -30.64 11.80
C GLN A 134 3.38 -31.99 11.77
N TYR A 135 3.02 -32.88 12.67
CA TYR A 135 3.56 -34.24 12.75
C TYR A 135 2.43 -35.23 12.66
N GLU A 136 2.54 -36.16 11.73
CA GLU A 136 1.56 -37.23 11.56
C GLU A 136 2.27 -38.57 11.38
N THR A 137 1.62 -39.62 11.86
CA THR A 137 2.13 -40.98 11.75
C THR A 137 1.01 -41.84 11.18
N ILE A 138 1.32 -42.61 10.16
CA ILE A 138 0.43 -43.59 9.53
C ILE A 138 1.12 -44.96 9.47
N CYS A 139 0.36 -45.99 9.21
CA CYS A 139 0.90 -47.32 8.99
C CYS A 139 1.16 -47.57 7.49
N GLU A 140 2.11 -48.44 7.19
CA GLU A 140 2.36 -48.91 5.83
C GLU A 140 1.06 -49.42 5.16
N GLY A 141 0.79 -48.92 3.94
CA GLY A 141 -0.47 -49.19 3.23
C GLY A 141 -1.58 -48.19 3.47
N GLU A 142 -1.44 -47.32 4.46
CA GLU A 142 -2.38 -46.21 4.69
C GLU A 142 -1.97 -44.97 3.90
N SER A 143 -2.84 -43.97 3.89
CA SER A 143 -2.58 -42.69 3.25
C SER A 143 -3.23 -41.53 4.01
N ILE A 144 -2.62 -40.36 3.94
CA ILE A 144 -3.17 -39.11 4.45
C ILE A 144 -3.30 -38.09 3.32
N ILE A 145 -4.31 -37.25 3.40
CA ILE A 145 -4.47 -36.13 2.48
C ILE A 145 -3.93 -34.86 3.14
N PHE A 146 -2.90 -34.28 2.53
CA PHE A 146 -2.29 -33.03 2.96
C PHE A 146 -2.42 -31.99 1.85
N TYR A 147 -3.28 -30.98 2.03
CA TYR A 147 -3.57 -29.93 1.06
C TYR A 147 -3.76 -30.42 -0.39
N GLY A 148 -4.53 -31.52 -0.54
CA GLY A 148 -4.83 -32.10 -1.85
C GLY A 148 -3.80 -33.11 -2.39
N MET A 149 -2.68 -33.31 -1.67
CA MET A 149 -1.70 -34.36 -1.97
C MET A 149 -2.03 -35.60 -1.16
N THR A 150 -2.11 -36.77 -1.80
CA THR A 150 -2.22 -38.07 -1.14
C THR A 150 -0.81 -38.57 -0.87
N LEU A 151 -0.48 -38.78 0.40
CA LEU A 151 0.83 -39.15 0.88
C LEU A 151 0.82 -40.55 1.48
N THR A 152 1.79 -41.37 1.10
CA THR A 152 1.94 -42.78 1.52
C THR A 152 3.36 -43.11 1.99
N GLU A 153 4.29 -42.16 1.92
CA GLU A 153 5.69 -42.37 2.25
C GLU A 153 6.14 -41.40 3.32
N SER A 154 7.09 -41.81 4.17
CA SER A 154 7.70 -40.93 5.15
C SER A 154 8.44 -39.79 4.47
N GLY A 155 8.31 -38.56 5.00
CA GLY A 155 8.98 -37.41 4.44
C GLY A 155 8.47 -36.07 4.99
N ASN A 156 9.11 -35.00 4.51
CA ASN A 156 8.70 -33.64 4.81
C ASN A 156 7.99 -33.06 3.59
N TYR A 157 6.74 -32.67 3.76
CA TYR A 157 5.88 -32.16 2.72
C TYR A 157 5.49 -30.71 3.05
N ASN A 158 5.62 -29.81 2.08
CA ASN A 158 5.32 -28.41 2.30
C ASN A 158 4.09 -28.00 1.50
N ALA A 159 3.20 -27.27 2.16
CA ALA A 159 2.10 -26.56 1.55
C ALA A 159 2.25 -25.06 1.80
N THR A 160 1.93 -24.25 0.80
CA THR A 160 1.88 -22.79 0.94
C THR A 160 0.43 -22.36 0.82
N ILE A 161 -0.07 -21.72 1.85
CA ILE A 161 -1.41 -21.11 1.83
C ILE A 161 -1.30 -19.59 1.88
N VAL A 162 -2.27 -18.92 1.25
CA VAL A 162 -2.41 -17.46 1.35
C VAL A 162 -3.50 -17.19 2.38
N GLY A 163 -3.12 -16.57 3.49
CA GLY A 163 -4.04 -16.20 4.56
C GLY A 163 -4.97 -15.04 4.15
N GLN A 164 -5.95 -14.75 5.00
CA GLN A 164 -6.97 -13.70 4.76
C GLN A 164 -6.38 -12.28 4.66
N VAL A 165 -5.17 -12.05 5.13
CA VAL A 165 -4.46 -10.76 5.12
C VAL A 165 -3.24 -10.82 4.19
N CYS A 166 -3.35 -11.50 3.04
CA CYS A 166 -2.31 -11.62 2.01
C CYS A 166 -0.97 -12.24 2.46
N CYS A 167 -0.83 -12.72 3.70
CA CYS A 167 0.43 -13.28 4.19
C CYS A 167 0.52 -14.74 3.86
N ARG A 168 1.72 -15.17 3.43
CA ARG A 168 2.00 -16.57 3.16
C ARG A 168 2.21 -17.31 4.47
N GLU A 169 1.57 -18.45 4.60
CA GLU A 169 1.89 -19.44 5.62
C GLU A 169 2.45 -20.68 4.92
N ILE A 170 3.62 -21.13 5.38
CA ILE A 170 4.24 -22.37 4.93
C ILE A 170 4.01 -23.42 6.01
N ILE A 171 3.24 -24.44 5.66
CA ILE A 171 2.96 -25.56 6.55
C ILE A 171 3.83 -26.73 6.11
N THR A 172 4.65 -27.22 7.02
CA THR A 172 5.47 -28.41 6.81
C THR A 172 4.83 -29.58 7.56
N LEU A 173 4.46 -30.63 6.84
CA LEU A 173 4.07 -31.91 7.41
C LEU A 173 5.29 -32.81 7.47
N VAL A 174 5.61 -33.28 8.67
CA VAL A 174 6.58 -34.36 8.88
C VAL A 174 5.77 -35.64 9.03
N LEU A 175 5.75 -36.44 7.97
CA LEU A 175 5.03 -37.71 7.94
C LEU A 175 5.96 -38.88 8.28
N GLU A 176 5.59 -39.68 9.23
CA GLU A 176 6.24 -40.95 9.55
C GLU A 176 5.31 -42.11 9.14
N VAL A 177 5.83 -43.03 8.35
CA VAL A 177 5.14 -44.26 7.98
C VAL A 177 5.78 -45.41 8.73
N LEU A 178 5.02 -46.03 9.62
CA LEU A 178 5.46 -47.15 10.42
C LEU A 178 5.27 -48.45 9.62
N PRO A 179 6.29 -49.33 9.62
CA PRO A 179 6.18 -50.60 8.92
C PRO A 179 5.21 -51.53 9.63
N ILE A 180 4.47 -52.33 8.87
CA ILE A 180 3.78 -53.52 9.37
C ILE A 180 4.84 -54.58 9.67
N THR A 181 4.67 -55.34 10.73
CA THR A 181 5.56 -56.43 11.10
C THR A 181 5.01 -57.75 10.63
N HIS A 182 5.91 -58.64 10.17
CA HIS A 182 5.56 -60.00 9.76
C HIS A 182 6.27 -60.96 10.74
N THR A 183 5.53 -61.84 11.33
CA THR A 183 6.08 -62.89 12.21
C THR A 183 5.63 -64.26 11.67
N GLU A 184 6.58 -65.12 11.39
CA GLU A 184 6.33 -66.49 10.96
C GLU A 184 6.51 -67.42 12.14
N ILE A 185 5.50 -68.23 12.44
CA ILE A 185 5.53 -69.27 13.49
C ILE A 185 5.39 -70.62 12.79
N ASN A 186 6.42 -71.44 12.92
CA ASN A 186 6.38 -72.81 12.41
C ASN A 186 6.18 -73.78 13.56
N ASP A 187 5.04 -74.52 13.57
CA ASP A 187 4.75 -75.50 14.58
C ASP A 187 4.31 -76.83 13.95
N THR A 188 4.38 -77.89 14.70
CA THR A 188 4.05 -79.23 14.23
C THR A 188 3.20 -79.95 15.27
N ILE A 189 2.01 -80.48 14.86
CA ILE A 189 1.12 -81.21 15.67
C ILE A 189 0.98 -82.66 15.15
N CYS A 190 0.56 -83.58 15.99
CA CYS A 190 0.32 -84.97 15.60
C CYS A 190 -1.08 -85.08 14.92
N GLU A 191 -1.25 -86.14 14.13
CA GLU A 191 -2.54 -86.41 13.51
C GLU A 191 -3.65 -86.57 14.52
N GLY A 192 -4.73 -85.78 14.39
CA GLY A 192 -5.88 -85.81 15.32
C GLY A 192 -5.79 -84.76 16.45
N GLU A 193 -4.69 -84.02 16.59
CA GLU A 193 -4.58 -82.94 17.56
C GLU A 193 -5.15 -81.68 16.97
N THR A 194 -5.43 -80.66 17.84
CA THR A 194 -5.87 -79.33 17.46
C THR A 194 -4.83 -78.33 17.96
N TYR A 195 -4.54 -77.35 17.14
CA TYR A 195 -3.69 -76.21 17.46
C TYR A 195 -4.56 -74.98 17.70
N GLU A 196 -4.35 -74.26 18.77
CA GLU A 196 -5.02 -72.98 19.05
C GLU A 196 -4.09 -71.86 18.78
N TYR A 197 -4.53 -70.97 17.89
CA TYR A 197 -3.80 -69.76 17.53
C TYR A 197 -4.79 -68.59 17.37
N GLY A 198 -4.51 -67.43 18.00
CA GLY A 198 -5.36 -66.25 17.91
C GLY A 198 -6.80 -66.43 18.39
N GLY A 199 -7.07 -67.47 19.25
CA GLY A 199 -8.41 -67.83 19.71
C GLY A 199 -9.19 -68.68 18.70
N VAL A 200 -8.54 -69.14 17.66
CA VAL A 200 -9.13 -70.06 16.66
C VAL A 200 -8.48 -71.42 16.77
N TYR A 201 -9.33 -72.44 16.80
CA TYR A 201 -8.87 -73.84 16.82
C TYR A 201 -8.69 -74.32 15.36
N ILE A 202 -7.46 -74.63 15.02
CA ILE A 202 -7.09 -75.14 13.69
C ILE A 202 -7.11 -76.69 13.77
N THR A 203 -8.01 -77.33 13.04
CA THR A 203 -8.12 -78.80 13.07
C THR A 203 -7.70 -79.36 11.71
N THR A 204 -6.80 -80.30 11.71
CA THR A 204 -6.62 -81.41 10.79
C THR A 204 -6.07 -81.18 9.40
N SER A 205 -5.51 -80.01 9.07
CA SER A 205 -4.86 -79.90 7.76
C SER A 205 -3.53 -79.13 7.82
N THR A 206 -2.50 -79.62 7.16
CA THR A 206 -1.27 -78.88 6.96
C THR A 206 -1.57 -77.67 6.05
N GLY A 207 -1.19 -76.48 6.50
CA GLY A 207 -1.42 -75.24 5.76
C GLY A 207 -0.77 -74.03 6.43
N SER A 208 -0.81 -72.92 5.74
CA SER A 208 -0.41 -71.62 6.28
C SER A 208 -1.68 -70.89 6.70
N TYR A 209 -1.66 -70.34 7.90
CA TYR A 209 -2.79 -69.61 8.51
C TYR A 209 -2.26 -68.21 8.87
N THR A 210 -2.98 -67.19 8.49
CA THR A 210 -2.60 -65.81 8.72
C THR A 210 -3.57 -65.13 9.66
N ASP A 211 -3.06 -64.47 10.68
CA ASP A 211 -3.83 -63.62 11.58
C ASP A 211 -3.21 -62.22 11.68
N THR A 212 -4.03 -61.24 12.04
CA THR A 212 -3.60 -59.85 12.16
C THR A 212 -3.84 -59.38 13.59
N ILE A 213 -2.78 -58.93 14.24
CA ILE A 213 -2.83 -58.35 15.57
C ILE A 213 -2.26 -56.94 15.55
N VAL A 214 -2.64 -56.12 16.52
CA VAL A 214 -2.02 -54.79 16.68
C VAL A 214 -0.60 -54.96 17.23
N GLY A 215 0.37 -54.51 16.46
CA GLY A 215 1.77 -54.53 16.84
C GLY A 215 2.10 -53.51 17.92
N SER A 216 3.29 -53.60 18.49
CA SER A 216 3.78 -52.72 19.56
C SER A 216 3.97 -51.26 19.10
N ASN A 217 4.08 -51.02 17.81
CA ASN A 217 4.17 -49.70 17.17
C ASN A 217 2.78 -49.10 16.87
N GLY A 218 1.70 -49.81 17.19
CA GLY A 218 0.33 -49.36 16.92
C GLY A 218 -0.21 -49.73 15.55
N CYS A 219 0.65 -50.27 14.65
CA CYS A 219 0.27 -50.75 13.34
C CYS A 219 -0.02 -52.26 13.38
N ASP A 220 -0.72 -52.77 12.35
CA ASP A 220 -1.00 -54.16 12.22
C ASP A 220 0.29 -55.00 12.12
N SER A 221 0.27 -56.15 12.79
CA SER A 221 1.30 -57.19 12.72
C SER A 221 0.67 -58.43 12.11
N ILE A 222 1.22 -58.91 11.03
CA ILE A 222 0.76 -60.11 10.34
C ILE A 222 1.55 -61.31 10.88
N ILE A 223 0.85 -62.30 11.42
CA ILE A 223 1.42 -63.53 11.89
C ILE A 223 0.96 -64.65 10.95
N THR A 224 1.92 -65.41 10.47
CA THR A 224 1.67 -66.53 9.54
C THR A 224 2.18 -67.81 10.15
#